data_490d5b6de4d5c3cce57b7fbe4808bb37
#
_entry.id   490d5b6de4d5c3cce57b7fbe4808bb37
#
_cell.length_a   1.000
_cell.length_b   1.000
_cell.length_c   1.000
_cell.angle_alpha   90.00
_cell.angle_beta   90.00
_cell.angle_gamma   90.00
#
_symmetry.space_group_name_H-M   'P 1'
#
loop_
_entity.id
_entity.type
_entity.pdbx_description
1 polymer ?
#
loop_
_entity_poly.entity_id
_entity_poly.type
_entity_poly.pdbx_seq_one_letter_code
_entity_poly.pdbx_strand_id
1 'polypeptide(L)'
;QQLLVPSFREMHIHIDKTYFGGEWQAPRPITKGILTRIEEERTLLPQQLPTAAYRAEEMVKWLISQGHTHIRSHCNVDPQIGTKHIEITKQVLANYQDQITYDIVAFPQHGLLRSNVEGLMREAMAMGATLVGGVDPSIVDRNIEKSLQTTMGIAQDYNAGIDIHIHTANTLGEFEFYKLIELTKQAKKEGQVTISHAMALADLEQSRLENLVQAMAEVQMDVTTTVPIDLNRSTIPIPYLYNNGVKVSVGHDSLTDHWSPYGTGNTIMKLNVMAERFRFIDEYSLSRAWKYASGGITPLNDAGERVWPQVGDKANMLLVDGVSTAHVIARRCPITTVISRGKMIHQQDVGELKGEFR
;
A
#
# COMPACT_ATOMS: atom_id res chain seq x y z
N GLN A 1 19.57 -21.66 -11.84
CA GLN A 1 18.54 -21.34 -12.86
C GLN A 1 17.65 -20.25 -12.27
N GLN A 2 17.43 -19.16 -13.02
CA GLN A 2 16.64 -18.03 -12.56
C GLN A 2 15.30 -17.98 -13.28
N LEU A 3 14.25 -17.61 -12.55
CA LEU A 3 12.90 -17.38 -13.06
C LEU A 3 12.71 -15.89 -13.32
N LEU A 4 12.19 -15.55 -14.50
CA LEU A 4 11.76 -14.18 -14.84
C LEU A 4 10.31 -13.98 -14.43
N VAL A 5 10.04 -12.94 -13.64
CA VAL A 5 8.69 -12.61 -13.14
C VAL A 5 8.43 -11.10 -13.18
N PRO A 6 7.15 -10.65 -13.19
CA PRO A 6 6.81 -9.22 -13.08
C PRO A 6 7.35 -8.61 -11.78
N SER A 7 7.79 -7.35 -11.85
CA SER A 7 8.23 -6.60 -10.67
C SER A 7 7.07 -6.28 -9.72
N PHE A 8 7.42 -5.91 -8.48
CA PHE A 8 6.45 -5.53 -7.47
C PHE A 8 6.08 -4.04 -7.53
N ARG A 9 4.90 -3.77 -6.99
CA ARG A 9 4.39 -2.43 -6.71
C ARG A 9 4.12 -2.34 -5.21
N GLU A 10 4.80 -1.41 -4.54
CA GLU A 10 4.45 -1.03 -3.17
C GLU A 10 3.28 -0.06 -3.21
N MET A 11 2.10 -0.53 -2.83
CA MET A 11 0.87 0.26 -2.99
C MET A 11 0.42 0.96 -1.70
N HIS A 12 1.14 0.76 -0.59
CA HIS A 12 0.82 1.39 0.68
C HIS A 12 2.00 1.35 1.65
N ILE A 13 2.69 2.48 1.78
CA ILE A 13 3.82 2.63 2.71
C ILE A 13 3.91 4.07 3.24
N HIS A 14 4.60 4.26 4.37
CA HIS A 14 4.94 5.54 4.96
C HIS A 14 6.46 5.71 5.02
N ILE A 15 7.09 6.21 3.92
CA ILE A 15 8.54 6.41 3.90
C ILE A 15 8.96 7.71 4.58
N ASP A 16 8.03 8.63 4.80
CA ASP A 16 8.22 9.96 5.36
C ASP A 16 8.60 9.97 6.85
N LYS A 17 8.22 8.93 7.59
CA LYS A 17 8.38 8.83 9.05
C LYS A 17 9.05 7.54 9.53
N THR A 18 9.63 6.78 8.62
CA THR A 18 10.34 5.54 8.94
C THR A 18 11.59 5.77 9.83
N TYR A 19 11.95 4.78 10.63
CA TYR A 19 13.23 4.72 11.35
C TYR A 19 14.33 4.06 10.52
N PHE A 20 14.02 3.58 9.33
CA PHE A 20 14.95 2.86 8.47
C PHE A 20 16.22 3.68 8.22
N GLY A 21 17.39 3.02 8.23
CA GLY A 21 18.69 3.69 8.12
C GLY A 21 19.19 4.34 9.41
N GLY A 22 18.40 4.34 10.50
CA GLY A 22 18.79 4.80 11.82
C GLY A 22 18.95 3.64 12.82
N GLU A 23 19.13 3.98 14.09
CA GLU A 23 19.16 3.00 15.17
C GLU A 23 17.79 2.35 15.36
N TRP A 24 17.78 1.05 15.70
CA TRP A 24 16.56 0.34 15.99
C TRP A 24 15.84 0.91 17.23
N GLN A 25 14.54 1.13 17.10
CA GLN A 25 13.69 1.62 18.16
C GLN A 25 12.37 0.84 18.18
N ALA A 26 11.96 0.40 19.36
CA ALA A 26 10.62 -0.15 19.55
C ALA A 26 9.60 0.98 19.75
N PRO A 27 8.37 0.84 19.18
CA PRO A 27 7.30 1.77 19.48
C PRO A 27 6.93 1.79 20.97
N ARG A 28 6.41 2.92 21.43
CA ARG A 28 5.84 3.02 22.78
C ARG A 28 4.51 2.25 22.86
N PRO A 29 4.10 1.77 24.06
CA PRO A 29 2.79 1.12 24.23
C PRO A 29 1.64 2.01 23.79
N ILE A 30 0.63 1.38 23.15
CA ILE A 30 -0.62 2.04 22.77
C ILE A 30 -1.56 2.02 23.97
N THR A 31 -2.05 3.20 24.42
CA THR A 31 -2.92 3.33 25.58
C THR A 31 -4.31 3.90 25.23
N LYS A 32 -4.43 4.63 24.12
CA LYS A 32 -5.67 5.31 23.67
C LYS A 32 -5.95 5.02 22.19
N GLY A 33 -5.62 3.82 21.71
CA GLY A 33 -5.76 3.48 20.28
C GLY A 33 -4.97 4.44 19.39
N ILE A 34 -5.52 4.77 18.22
CA ILE A 34 -4.90 5.67 17.23
C ILE A 34 -4.50 7.04 17.84
N LEU A 35 -5.24 7.53 18.85
CA LEU A 35 -4.96 8.82 19.47
C LEU A 35 -3.62 8.83 20.21
N THR A 36 -3.12 7.68 20.68
CA THR A 36 -1.78 7.58 21.26
C THR A 36 -0.72 8.01 20.25
N ARG A 37 -0.84 7.54 19.02
CA ARG A 37 0.12 7.86 17.95
C ARG A 37 -0.01 9.31 17.50
N ILE A 38 -1.23 9.81 17.32
CA ILE A 38 -1.46 11.23 16.99
C ILE A 38 -0.87 12.17 18.06
N GLU A 39 -0.99 11.82 19.35
CA GLU A 39 -0.38 12.60 20.43
C GLU A 39 1.15 12.52 20.40
N GLU A 40 1.71 11.34 20.12
CA GLU A 40 3.17 11.12 20.00
C GLU A 40 3.76 11.89 18.81
N GLU A 41 3.12 11.84 17.65
CA GLU A 41 3.58 12.49 16.42
C GLU A 41 3.75 14.01 16.57
N ARG A 42 2.98 14.66 17.44
CA ARG A 42 3.11 16.11 17.69
C ARG A 42 4.50 16.56 18.11
N THR A 43 5.22 15.70 18.82
CA THR A 43 6.59 15.97 19.27
C THR A 43 7.63 15.21 18.45
N LEU A 44 7.31 14.00 18.05
CA LEU A 44 8.20 13.10 17.34
C LEU A 44 8.53 13.59 15.94
N LEU A 45 7.51 13.94 15.13
CA LEU A 45 7.74 14.31 13.74
C LEU A 45 8.62 15.56 13.57
N PRO A 46 8.42 16.67 14.31
CA PRO A 46 9.36 17.79 14.25
C PRO A 46 10.81 17.40 14.59
N GLN A 47 11.02 16.48 15.54
CA GLN A 47 12.35 15.99 15.92
C GLN A 47 12.98 15.10 14.83
N GLN A 48 12.17 14.44 14.01
CA GLN A 48 12.63 13.56 12.92
C GLN A 48 12.95 14.30 11.63
N LEU A 49 12.37 15.48 11.39
CA LEU A 49 12.55 16.24 10.15
C LEU A 49 13.99 16.36 9.68
N PRO A 50 14.99 16.64 10.55
CA PRO A 50 16.38 16.79 10.11
C PRO A 50 16.98 15.55 9.43
N THR A 51 16.44 14.36 9.71
CA THR A 51 16.92 13.08 9.16
C THR A 51 15.91 12.42 8.22
N ALA A 52 14.73 13.02 8.00
CA ALA A 52 13.65 12.41 7.24
C ALA A 52 14.06 12.12 5.78
N ALA A 53 14.78 13.04 5.12
CA ALA A 53 15.25 12.83 3.74
C ALA A 53 16.20 11.61 3.63
N TYR A 54 17.17 11.52 4.54
CA TYR A 54 18.10 10.38 4.58
C TYR A 54 17.37 9.05 4.78
N ARG A 55 16.45 9.00 5.75
CA ARG A 55 15.70 7.76 6.07
C ARG A 55 14.77 7.35 4.93
N ALA A 56 14.06 8.31 4.33
CA ALA A 56 13.21 8.06 3.17
C ALA A 56 14.03 7.52 1.99
N GLU A 57 15.22 8.08 1.75
CA GLU A 57 16.12 7.61 0.69
C GLU A 57 16.60 6.18 0.93
N GLU A 58 17.05 5.86 2.15
CA GLU A 58 17.46 4.50 2.51
C GLU A 58 16.29 3.50 2.35
N MET A 59 15.08 3.89 2.71
CA MET A 59 13.89 3.07 2.49
C MET A 59 13.61 2.86 0.99
N VAL A 60 13.74 3.89 0.15
CA VAL A 60 13.57 3.75 -1.31
C VAL A 60 14.60 2.78 -1.89
N LYS A 61 15.88 2.92 -1.54
CA LYS A 61 16.94 1.99 -1.96
C LYS A 61 16.62 0.56 -1.56
N TRP A 62 16.16 0.39 -0.32
CA TRP A 62 15.77 -0.92 0.19
C TRP A 62 14.59 -1.51 -0.58
N LEU A 63 13.52 -0.74 -0.80
CA LEU A 63 12.36 -1.21 -1.56
C LEU A 63 12.73 -1.59 -3.00
N ILE A 64 13.62 -0.84 -3.65
CA ILE A 64 14.16 -1.20 -4.98
C ILE A 64 14.87 -2.55 -4.89
N SER A 65 15.71 -2.78 -3.89
CA SER A 65 16.40 -4.06 -3.70
C SER A 65 15.44 -5.23 -3.44
N GLN A 66 14.27 -4.96 -2.88
CA GLN A 66 13.19 -5.92 -2.67
C GLN A 66 12.26 -6.09 -3.88
N GLY A 67 12.62 -5.53 -5.04
CA GLY A 67 11.92 -5.77 -6.31
C GLY A 67 10.83 -4.78 -6.68
N HIS A 68 10.72 -3.66 -5.98
CA HIS A 68 9.70 -2.65 -6.28
C HIS A 68 10.15 -1.70 -7.38
N THR A 69 9.32 -1.55 -8.41
CA THR A 69 9.48 -0.56 -9.49
C THR A 69 8.40 0.51 -9.46
N HIS A 70 7.52 0.46 -8.47
CA HIS A 70 6.53 1.48 -8.14
C HIS A 70 6.37 1.58 -6.63
N ILE A 71 6.27 2.81 -6.11
CA ILE A 71 6.07 3.09 -4.68
C ILE A 71 4.96 4.13 -4.53
N ARG A 72 3.91 3.79 -3.76
CA ARG A 72 2.88 4.73 -3.30
C ARG A 72 3.12 5.02 -1.83
N SER A 73 3.57 6.24 -1.51
CA SER A 73 3.83 6.65 -0.13
C SER A 73 2.75 7.59 0.38
N HIS A 74 2.19 7.28 1.55
CA HIS A 74 1.35 8.18 2.32
C HIS A 74 2.25 9.08 3.16
N CYS A 75 2.12 10.40 2.99
CA CYS A 75 2.99 11.38 3.63
C CYS A 75 2.18 12.30 4.52
N ASN A 76 2.57 12.41 5.79
CA ASN A 76 1.85 13.21 6.78
C ASN A 76 1.73 14.68 6.36
N VAL A 77 0.51 15.19 6.51
CA VAL A 77 0.15 16.61 6.44
C VAL A 77 -0.55 16.96 7.75
N ASP A 78 0.10 17.69 8.62
CA ASP A 78 -0.40 18.01 9.95
C ASP A 78 0.07 19.40 10.45
N PRO A 79 -0.55 19.96 11.51
CA PRO A 79 -0.24 21.31 11.96
C PRO A 79 1.19 21.50 12.48
N GLN A 80 1.90 20.42 12.86
CA GLN A 80 3.23 20.50 13.47
C GLN A 80 4.33 20.63 12.42
N ILE A 81 4.19 19.92 11.32
CA ILE A 81 5.20 19.89 10.25
C ILE A 81 4.72 20.52 8.94
N GLY A 82 3.43 20.91 8.87
CA GLY A 82 2.84 21.45 7.63
C GLY A 82 2.91 20.44 6.51
N THR A 83 3.48 20.85 5.38
CA THR A 83 3.67 20.06 4.16
C THR A 83 5.11 19.52 4.00
N LYS A 84 5.95 19.59 5.06
CA LYS A 84 7.38 19.22 4.98
C LYS A 84 7.64 17.79 4.53
N HIS A 85 6.81 16.83 4.96
CA HIS A 85 6.95 15.44 4.51
C HIS A 85 6.64 15.28 3.02
N ILE A 86 5.70 16.05 2.46
CA ILE A 86 5.45 16.08 1.00
C ILE A 86 6.67 16.60 0.25
N GLU A 87 7.23 17.72 0.70
CA GLU A 87 8.43 18.32 0.11
C GLU A 87 9.60 17.34 0.08
N ILE A 88 9.93 16.77 1.24
CA ILE A 88 11.05 15.83 1.42
C ILE A 88 10.84 14.58 0.57
N THR A 89 9.67 13.95 0.64
CA THR A 89 9.38 12.71 -0.10
C THR A 89 9.44 12.94 -1.60
N LYS A 90 8.90 14.06 -2.08
CA LYS A 90 8.98 14.42 -3.50
C LYS A 90 10.42 14.59 -3.97
N GLN A 91 11.27 15.29 -3.19
CA GLN A 91 12.70 15.45 -3.52
C GLN A 91 13.43 14.11 -3.57
N VAL A 92 13.20 13.23 -2.58
CA VAL A 92 13.82 11.91 -2.53
C VAL A 92 13.37 11.05 -3.73
N LEU A 93 12.06 10.93 -3.97
CA LEU A 93 11.54 10.10 -5.06
C LEU A 93 11.95 10.62 -6.45
N ALA A 94 12.09 11.93 -6.61
CA ALA A 94 12.56 12.52 -7.88
C ALA A 94 13.98 12.06 -8.27
N ASN A 95 14.85 11.76 -7.30
CA ASN A 95 16.18 11.22 -7.57
C ASN A 95 16.14 9.81 -8.18
N TYR A 96 15.02 9.11 -8.04
CA TYR A 96 14.82 7.74 -8.53
C TYR A 96 13.82 7.64 -9.69
N GLN A 97 13.38 8.76 -10.26
CA GLN A 97 12.36 8.80 -11.32
C GLN A 97 12.72 7.99 -12.58
N ASP A 98 14.01 7.78 -12.85
CA ASP A 98 14.49 6.95 -13.96
C ASP A 98 14.45 5.45 -13.64
N GLN A 99 14.33 5.09 -12.35
CA GLN A 99 14.35 3.71 -11.87
C GLN A 99 12.95 3.23 -11.47
N ILE A 100 12.13 4.09 -10.87
CA ILE A 100 10.79 3.75 -10.37
C ILE A 100 9.74 4.76 -10.84
N THR A 101 8.48 4.34 -10.79
CA THR A 101 7.33 5.25 -10.76
C THR A 101 6.85 5.42 -9.32
N TYR A 102 6.13 6.51 -9.01
CA TYR A 102 5.64 6.71 -7.66
C TYR A 102 4.35 7.52 -7.61
N ASP A 103 3.62 7.33 -6.53
CA ASP A 103 2.52 8.17 -6.08
C ASP A 103 2.85 8.74 -4.70
N ILE A 104 2.44 9.99 -4.45
CA ILE A 104 2.51 10.64 -3.15
C ILE A 104 1.09 10.96 -2.71
N VAL A 105 0.67 10.36 -1.60
CA VAL A 105 -0.64 10.61 -0.99
C VAL A 105 -0.49 11.69 0.07
N ALA A 106 -1.15 12.83 -0.09
CA ALA A 106 -1.27 13.83 0.97
C ALA A 106 -2.15 13.24 2.09
N PHE A 107 -1.56 12.93 3.25
CA PHE A 107 -2.20 12.12 4.28
C PHE A 107 -2.43 12.89 5.58
N PRO A 108 -3.68 13.26 5.91
CA PRO A 108 -4.00 14.00 7.12
C PRO A 108 -4.10 13.03 8.34
N GLN A 109 -2.96 12.47 8.80
CA GLN A 109 -2.89 11.46 9.86
C GLN A 109 -3.61 11.89 11.14
N HIS A 110 -3.59 13.18 11.46
CA HIS A 110 -4.23 13.71 12.67
C HIS A 110 -5.73 14.03 12.48
N GLY A 111 -6.29 13.66 11.33
CA GLY A 111 -7.66 13.94 10.90
C GLY A 111 -7.75 15.23 10.06
N LEU A 112 -8.49 15.16 8.97
CA LEU A 112 -8.69 16.29 8.07
C LEU A 112 -9.45 17.42 8.77
N LEU A 113 -10.59 17.09 9.37
CA LEU A 113 -11.43 18.05 10.10
C LEU A 113 -10.93 18.26 11.52
N ARG A 114 -10.54 17.19 12.20
CA ARG A 114 -10.06 17.23 13.59
C ARG A 114 -8.88 18.18 13.77
N SER A 115 -7.93 18.17 12.86
CA SER A 115 -6.74 19.03 12.92
C SER A 115 -6.85 20.30 12.06
N ASN A 116 -7.99 20.50 11.39
CA ASN A 116 -8.28 21.66 10.55
C ASN A 116 -7.21 21.92 9.49
N VAL A 117 -6.84 20.88 8.73
CA VAL A 117 -5.71 20.91 7.78
C VAL A 117 -6.15 20.96 6.31
N GLU A 118 -7.40 21.30 6.00
CA GLU A 118 -7.85 21.40 4.60
C GLU A 118 -6.95 22.31 3.76
N GLY A 119 -6.56 23.47 4.30
CA GLY A 119 -5.64 24.41 3.62
C GLY A 119 -4.27 23.78 3.33
N LEU A 120 -3.70 23.05 4.30
CA LEU A 120 -2.43 22.34 4.12
C LEU A 120 -2.56 21.17 3.12
N MET A 121 -3.69 20.48 3.11
CA MET A 121 -3.95 19.43 2.11
C MET A 121 -3.97 19.99 0.70
N ARG A 122 -4.63 21.14 0.50
CA ARG A 122 -4.63 21.85 -0.79
C ARG A 122 -3.23 22.32 -1.18
N GLU A 123 -2.45 22.84 -0.25
CA GLU A 123 -1.05 23.19 -0.45
C GLU A 123 -0.22 21.95 -0.88
N ALA A 124 -0.37 20.82 -0.18
CA ALA A 124 0.31 19.57 -0.52
C ALA A 124 -0.02 19.11 -1.95
N MET A 125 -1.29 19.21 -2.37
CA MET A 125 -1.68 18.89 -3.75
C MET A 125 -1.05 19.85 -4.76
N ALA A 126 -1.04 21.15 -4.47
CA ALA A 126 -0.38 22.16 -5.31
C ALA A 126 1.13 21.94 -5.42
N MET A 127 1.78 21.38 -4.39
CA MET A 127 3.19 21.01 -4.37
C MET A 127 3.49 19.73 -5.18
N GLY A 128 2.47 19.00 -5.61
CA GLY A 128 2.61 17.81 -6.48
C GLY A 128 2.37 16.47 -5.81
N ALA A 129 1.67 16.41 -4.67
CA ALA A 129 1.04 15.18 -4.25
C ALA A 129 0.07 14.71 -5.35
N THR A 130 0.01 13.38 -5.59
CA THR A 130 -0.73 12.81 -6.71
C THR A 130 -2.10 12.27 -6.31
N LEU A 131 -2.29 11.99 -5.02
CA LEU A 131 -3.52 11.45 -4.45
C LEU A 131 -3.89 12.21 -3.17
N VAL A 132 -5.19 12.32 -2.93
CA VAL A 132 -5.74 12.87 -1.69
C VAL A 132 -5.96 11.73 -0.70
N GLY A 133 -5.40 11.84 0.49
CA GLY A 133 -5.58 10.91 1.59
C GLY A 133 -6.74 11.30 2.50
N GLY A 134 -7.03 10.42 3.44
CA GLY A 134 -7.94 10.61 4.55
C GLY A 134 -7.71 9.52 5.59
N VAL A 135 -8.25 9.68 6.80
CA VAL A 135 -8.16 8.68 7.86
C VAL A 135 -9.44 8.64 8.71
N ASP A 136 -10.05 7.47 8.76
CA ASP A 136 -11.14 7.13 9.68
C ASP A 136 -12.16 8.27 9.91
N PRO A 137 -12.98 8.62 8.92
CA PRO A 137 -13.91 9.76 8.99
C PRO A 137 -14.83 9.74 10.22
N SER A 138 -15.26 8.55 10.66
CA SER A 138 -16.11 8.38 11.85
C SER A 138 -15.33 8.49 13.15
N ILE A 139 -14.14 7.89 13.25
CA ILE A 139 -13.41 7.73 14.52
C ILE A 139 -12.52 8.95 14.77
N VAL A 140 -11.80 9.41 13.76
CA VAL A 140 -10.83 10.52 13.89
C VAL A 140 -11.52 11.86 13.70
N ASP A 141 -12.19 12.08 12.58
CA ASP A 141 -12.87 13.35 12.27
C ASP A 141 -14.24 13.50 12.95
N ARG A 142 -14.86 12.40 13.32
CA ARG A 142 -16.20 12.32 13.93
C ARG A 142 -17.29 12.98 13.10
N ASN A 143 -17.11 13.04 11.80
CA ASN A 143 -18.09 13.55 10.85
C ASN A 143 -17.84 12.93 9.48
N ILE A 144 -18.47 11.80 9.20
CA ILE A 144 -18.26 11.01 7.99
C ILE A 144 -18.55 11.84 6.74
N GLU A 145 -19.72 12.46 6.69
CA GLU A 145 -20.17 13.17 5.49
C GLU A 145 -19.23 14.33 5.14
N LYS A 146 -18.97 15.21 6.11
CA LYS A 146 -18.12 16.38 5.88
C LYS A 146 -16.68 15.99 5.55
N SER A 147 -16.12 14.98 6.23
CA SER A 147 -14.77 14.49 5.97
C SER A 147 -14.64 13.96 4.53
N LEU A 148 -15.53 13.05 4.14
CA LEU A 148 -15.52 12.46 2.79
C LEU A 148 -15.85 13.48 1.70
N GLN A 149 -16.79 14.41 1.91
CA GLN A 149 -17.10 15.49 0.97
C GLN A 149 -15.90 16.43 0.79
N THR A 150 -15.21 16.79 1.88
CA THR A 150 -14.01 17.63 1.80
C THR A 150 -12.88 16.92 1.06
N THR A 151 -12.62 15.64 1.37
CA THR A 151 -11.63 14.82 0.65
C THR A 151 -11.95 14.75 -0.84
N MET A 152 -13.20 14.46 -1.19
CA MET A 152 -13.65 14.39 -2.60
C MET A 152 -13.55 15.76 -3.29
N GLY A 153 -13.92 16.84 -2.60
CA GLY A 153 -13.82 18.21 -3.12
C GLY A 153 -12.38 18.58 -3.48
N ILE A 154 -11.42 18.28 -2.60
CA ILE A 154 -9.99 18.48 -2.89
C ILE A 154 -9.58 17.65 -4.11
N ALA A 155 -9.99 16.37 -4.18
CA ALA A 155 -9.66 15.50 -5.29
C ALA A 155 -10.22 16.00 -6.64
N GLN A 156 -11.41 16.60 -6.64
CA GLN A 156 -12.00 17.21 -7.84
C GLN A 156 -11.23 18.48 -8.25
N ASP A 157 -10.92 19.38 -7.31
CA ASP A 157 -10.26 20.64 -7.58
C ASP A 157 -8.85 20.46 -8.18
N TYR A 158 -8.15 19.40 -7.81
CA TYR A 158 -6.82 19.06 -8.31
C TYR A 158 -6.81 17.93 -9.37
N ASN A 159 -7.98 17.47 -9.80
CA ASN A 159 -8.13 16.34 -10.71
C ASN A 159 -7.29 15.11 -10.28
N ALA A 160 -7.26 14.84 -8.98
CA ALA A 160 -6.49 13.75 -8.36
C ALA A 160 -7.38 12.55 -8.02
N GLY A 161 -6.78 11.39 -7.82
CA GLY A 161 -7.43 10.24 -7.19
C GLY A 161 -7.42 10.35 -5.66
N ILE A 162 -7.99 9.33 -5.01
CA ILE A 162 -8.10 9.24 -3.55
C ILE A 162 -7.48 7.91 -3.09
N ASP A 163 -6.74 7.95 -1.97
CA ASP A 163 -6.35 6.75 -1.22
C ASP A 163 -6.55 7.01 0.28
N ILE A 164 -7.67 6.47 0.81
CA ILE A 164 -8.15 6.77 2.16
C ILE A 164 -8.00 5.56 3.09
N HIS A 165 -7.47 5.78 4.30
CA HIS A 165 -7.43 4.77 5.36
C HIS A 165 -8.80 4.65 6.01
N ILE A 166 -9.37 3.44 6.02
CA ILE A 166 -10.59 3.12 6.77
C ILE A 166 -10.36 1.85 7.58
N HIS A 167 -10.16 2.03 8.90
CA HIS A 167 -10.03 0.93 9.87
C HIS A 167 -11.37 0.65 10.58
N THR A 168 -12.38 1.46 10.33
CA THR A 168 -13.72 1.29 10.91
C THR A 168 -14.29 -0.05 10.48
N ALA A 169 -14.67 -0.88 11.46
CA ALA A 169 -15.22 -2.22 11.28
C ALA A 169 -16.75 -2.20 11.21
N ASN A 170 -17.34 -3.35 10.88
CA ASN A 170 -18.77 -3.61 10.92
C ASN A 170 -19.61 -2.61 10.10
N THR A 171 -20.86 -2.40 10.51
CA THR A 171 -21.85 -1.59 9.80
C THR A 171 -21.50 -0.10 9.71
N LEU A 172 -20.69 0.41 10.63
CA LEU A 172 -20.23 1.79 10.56
C LEU A 172 -19.23 1.98 9.41
N GLY A 173 -18.29 1.07 9.25
CA GLY A 173 -17.36 1.09 8.10
C GLY A 173 -18.09 0.83 6.79
N GLU A 174 -19.07 -0.07 6.76
CA GLU A 174 -19.96 -0.27 5.61
C GLU A 174 -20.65 1.03 5.19
N PHE A 175 -21.16 1.81 6.14
CA PHE A 175 -21.76 3.11 5.87
C PHE A 175 -20.75 4.09 5.25
N GLU A 176 -19.54 4.14 5.77
CA GLU A 176 -18.45 4.96 5.19
C GLU A 176 -18.17 4.57 3.72
N PHE A 177 -18.15 3.28 3.43
CA PHE A 177 -17.93 2.78 2.07
C PHE A 177 -19.05 3.19 1.11
N TYR A 178 -20.31 2.97 1.49
CA TYR A 178 -21.45 3.39 0.67
C TYR A 178 -21.46 4.90 0.42
N LYS A 179 -21.10 5.70 1.45
CA LYS A 179 -20.98 7.15 1.27
C LYS A 179 -19.87 7.52 0.30
N LEU A 180 -18.74 6.85 0.38
CA LEU A 180 -17.62 7.08 -0.55
C LEU A 180 -17.97 6.63 -1.98
N ILE A 181 -18.70 5.52 -2.14
CA ILE A 181 -19.21 5.05 -3.44
C ILE A 181 -20.17 6.08 -4.05
N GLU A 182 -21.11 6.61 -3.25
CA GLU A 182 -22.02 7.68 -3.68
C GLU A 182 -21.27 8.91 -4.20
N LEU A 183 -20.31 9.40 -3.43
CA LEU A 183 -19.49 10.55 -3.79
C LEU A 183 -18.62 10.27 -5.02
N THR A 184 -18.11 9.05 -5.18
CA THR A 184 -17.34 8.63 -6.36
C THR A 184 -18.18 8.73 -7.63
N LYS A 185 -19.43 8.23 -7.59
CA LYS A 185 -20.39 8.34 -8.72
C LYS A 185 -20.73 9.80 -9.03
N GLN A 186 -21.03 10.59 -8.00
CA GLN A 186 -21.35 12.02 -8.15
C GLN A 186 -20.20 12.83 -8.76
N ALA A 187 -18.96 12.53 -8.35
CA ALA A 187 -17.75 13.20 -8.80
C ALA A 187 -17.20 12.65 -10.14
N LYS A 188 -17.77 11.56 -10.67
CA LYS A 188 -17.26 10.84 -11.85
C LYS A 188 -15.79 10.43 -11.70
N LYS A 189 -15.48 9.80 -10.56
CA LYS A 189 -14.13 9.37 -10.20
C LYS A 189 -14.01 7.84 -10.10
N GLU A 190 -14.80 7.12 -10.89
CA GLU A 190 -14.72 5.67 -10.99
C GLU A 190 -13.30 5.23 -11.40
N GLY A 191 -12.77 4.22 -10.72
CA GLY A 191 -11.40 3.74 -10.93
C GLY A 191 -10.29 4.62 -10.36
N GLN A 192 -10.63 5.69 -9.62
CA GLN A 192 -9.67 6.63 -9.04
C GLN A 192 -9.71 6.65 -7.50
N VAL A 193 -10.42 5.73 -6.86
CA VAL A 193 -10.57 5.67 -5.41
C VAL A 193 -10.06 4.34 -4.88
N THR A 194 -9.14 4.41 -3.92
CA THR A 194 -8.60 3.26 -3.19
C THR A 194 -8.98 3.38 -1.71
N ILE A 195 -9.41 2.29 -1.10
CA ILE A 195 -9.57 2.18 0.35
C ILE A 195 -8.42 1.34 0.90
N SER A 196 -7.62 1.94 1.76
CA SER A 196 -6.56 1.26 2.48
C SER A 196 -7.11 0.60 3.75
N HIS A 197 -6.67 -0.64 4.02
CA HIS A 197 -7.12 -1.55 5.08
C HIS A 197 -8.53 -2.13 4.88
N ALA A 198 -9.54 -1.32 4.65
CA ALA A 198 -10.90 -1.73 4.31
C ALA A 198 -11.52 -2.73 5.31
N MET A 199 -11.31 -2.53 6.63
CA MET A 199 -11.55 -3.57 7.65
C MET A 199 -13.00 -4.02 7.75
N ALA A 200 -13.97 -3.19 7.43
CA ALA A 200 -15.38 -3.58 7.43
C ALA A 200 -15.67 -4.82 6.58
N LEU A 201 -14.93 -5.00 5.46
CA LEU A 201 -15.11 -6.16 4.58
C LEU A 201 -14.80 -7.51 5.24
N ALA A 202 -14.13 -7.51 6.39
CA ALA A 202 -13.80 -8.73 7.13
C ALA A 202 -14.87 -9.16 8.15
N ASP A 203 -15.79 -8.26 8.51
CA ASP A 203 -16.69 -8.42 9.65
C ASP A 203 -18.18 -8.37 9.27
N LEU A 204 -18.50 -8.16 7.99
CA LEU A 204 -19.88 -8.12 7.51
C LEU A 204 -20.47 -9.53 7.32
N GLU A 205 -21.77 -9.64 7.56
CA GLU A 205 -22.52 -10.82 7.15
C GLU A 205 -22.45 -11.01 5.61
N GLN A 206 -22.51 -12.26 5.16
CA GLN A 206 -22.27 -12.63 3.76
C GLN A 206 -23.11 -11.81 2.76
N SER A 207 -24.41 -11.67 3.00
CA SER A 207 -25.31 -10.94 2.08
C SER A 207 -24.98 -9.44 1.99
N ARG A 208 -24.56 -8.84 3.09
CA ARG A 208 -24.13 -7.43 3.13
C ARG A 208 -22.78 -7.25 2.42
N LEU A 209 -21.85 -8.18 2.66
CA LEU A 209 -20.57 -8.20 1.97
C LEU A 209 -20.74 -8.30 0.46
N GLU A 210 -21.60 -9.21 -0.02
CA GLU A 210 -21.88 -9.38 -1.44
C GLU A 210 -22.40 -8.10 -2.10
N ASN A 211 -23.39 -7.46 -1.47
CA ASN A 211 -23.95 -6.20 -1.96
C ASN A 211 -22.91 -5.08 -1.98
N LEU A 212 -22.10 -4.95 -0.94
CA LEU A 212 -21.07 -3.92 -0.86
C LEU A 212 -19.98 -4.15 -1.91
N VAL A 213 -19.51 -5.39 -2.08
CA VAL A 213 -18.49 -5.75 -3.08
C VAL A 213 -18.98 -5.46 -4.49
N GLN A 214 -20.24 -5.80 -4.79
CA GLN A 214 -20.84 -5.45 -6.07
C GLN A 214 -20.86 -3.93 -6.30
N ALA A 215 -21.27 -3.14 -5.31
CA ALA A 215 -21.30 -1.68 -5.40
C ALA A 215 -19.88 -1.06 -5.56
N MET A 216 -18.88 -1.64 -4.89
CA MET A 216 -17.45 -1.24 -5.06
C MET A 216 -16.95 -1.56 -6.48
N ALA A 217 -17.26 -2.76 -7.00
CA ALA A 217 -16.86 -3.17 -8.34
C ALA A 217 -17.49 -2.28 -9.43
N GLU A 218 -18.75 -1.87 -9.27
CA GLU A 218 -19.43 -0.94 -10.20
C GLU A 218 -18.71 0.39 -10.37
N VAL A 219 -18.08 0.90 -9.30
CA VAL A 219 -17.29 2.14 -9.34
C VAL A 219 -15.79 1.89 -9.49
N GLN A 220 -15.39 0.65 -9.74
CA GLN A 220 -14.00 0.24 -9.89
C GLN A 220 -13.13 0.72 -8.70
N MET A 221 -13.64 0.57 -7.48
CA MET A 221 -12.94 0.96 -6.26
C MET A 221 -11.92 -0.09 -5.87
N ASP A 222 -10.66 0.32 -5.72
CA ASP A 222 -9.55 -0.57 -5.35
C ASP A 222 -9.38 -0.67 -3.82
N VAL A 223 -8.71 -1.72 -3.37
CA VAL A 223 -8.36 -1.94 -1.96
C VAL A 223 -6.87 -2.21 -1.83
N THR A 224 -6.24 -1.65 -0.79
CA THR A 224 -4.91 -2.06 -0.34
C THR A 224 -4.98 -2.73 1.04
N THR A 225 -4.14 -3.74 1.25
CA THR A 225 -4.09 -4.49 2.53
C THR A 225 -2.67 -4.85 2.92
N THR A 226 -2.42 -4.87 4.21
CA THR A 226 -1.15 -5.33 4.79
C THR A 226 -1.14 -6.83 5.08
N VAL A 227 -2.25 -7.53 4.83
CA VAL A 227 -2.47 -8.94 5.23
C VAL A 227 -2.15 -9.12 6.73
N PRO A 228 -2.93 -8.50 7.63
CA PRO A 228 -2.63 -8.55 9.05
C PRO A 228 -2.73 -9.96 9.61
N ILE A 229 -1.77 -10.32 10.48
CA ILE A 229 -1.73 -11.59 11.21
C ILE A 229 -2.05 -11.43 12.70
N ASP A 230 -2.38 -10.22 13.11
CA ASP A 230 -2.82 -9.90 14.47
C ASP A 230 -4.17 -10.59 14.75
N LEU A 231 -4.25 -11.35 15.84
CA LEU A 231 -5.47 -12.07 16.23
C LEU A 231 -6.64 -11.13 16.59
N ASN A 232 -6.36 -9.89 16.88
CA ASN A 232 -7.39 -8.87 17.16
C ASN A 232 -7.93 -8.18 15.90
N ARG A 233 -7.42 -8.56 14.72
CA ARG A 233 -7.84 -8.01 13.43
C ARG A 233 -8.26 -9.11 12.48
N SER A 234 -9.45 -8.99 11.94
CA SER A 234 -9.90 -9.87 10.87
C SER A 234 -9.18 -9.51 9.56
N THR A 235 -8.91 -10.52 8.74
CA THR A 235 -8.36 -10.34 7.40
C THR A 235 -9.50 -10.22 6.40
N ILE A 236 -9.50 -9.17 5.59
CA ILE A 236 -10.49 -9.01 4.52
C ILE A 236 -10.42 -10.19 3.54
N PRO A 237 -11.53 -10.59 2.92
CA PRO A 237 -11.58 -11.79 2.07
C PRO A 237 -10.96 -11.55 0.69
N ILE A 238 -9.62 -11.36 0.64
CA ILE A 238 -8.84 -10.95 -0.54
C ILE A 238 -9.20 -11.72 -1.81
N PRO A 239 -9.24 -13.07 -1.83
CA PRO A 239 -9.59 -13.80 -3.05
C PRO A 239 -11.01 -13.56 -3.51
N TYR A 240 -11.95 -13.45 -2.56
CA TYR A 240 -13.35 -13.16 -2.87
C TYR A 240 -13.52 -11.78 -3.50
N LEU A 241 -12.89 -10.74 -2.95
CA LEU A 241 -12.91 -9.38 -3.48
C LEU A 241 -12.41 -9.36 -4.93
N TYR A 242 -11.22 -9.94 -5.14
CA TYR A 242 -10.59 -9.96 -6.46
C TYR A 242 -11.43 -10.70 -7.51
N ASN A 243 -11.99 -11.85 -7.15
CA ASN A 243 -12.82 -12.66 -8.03
C ASN A 243 -14.18 -12.00 -8.35
N ASN A 244 -14.60 -11.02 -7.56
CA ASN A 244 -15.82 -10.24 -7.78
C ASN A 244 -15.56 -8.81 -8.26
N GLY A 245 -14.40 -8.56 -8.87
CA GLY A 245 -14.10 -7.33 -9.58
C GLY A 245 -13.55 -6.18 -8.74
N VAL A 246 -13.28 -6.39 -7.45
CA VAL A 246 -12.58 -5.43 -6.60
C VAL A 246 -11.09 -5.76 -6.60
N LYS A 247 -10.29 -4.91 -7.23
CA LYS A 247 -8.84 -5.10 -7.26
C LYS A 247 -8.25 -4.92 -5.87
N VAL A 248 -7.43 -5.87 -5.46
CA VAL A 248 -6.72 -5.83 -4.17
C VAL A 248 -5.22 -5.83 -4.42
N SER A 249 -4.51 -4.94 -3.74
CA SER A 249 -3.05 -4.87 -3.76
C SER A 249 -2.49 -5.05 -2.34
N VAL A 250 -1.34 -5.72 -2.22
CA VAL A 250 -0.63 -5.81 -0.95
C VAL A 250 0.31 -4.62 -0.78
N GLY A 251 0.48 -4.18 0.47
CA GLY A 251 1.39 -3.12 0.87
C GLY A 251 2.00 -3.41 2.24
N HIS A 252 3.01 -2.64 2.64
CA HIS A 252 3.70 -2.85 3.91
C HIS A 252 3.20 -1.93 5.02
N ASP A 253 2.60 -0.76 4.68
CA ASP A 253 2.17 0.26 5.63
C ASP A 253 3.36 0.80 6.45
N SER A 254 3.25 0.80 7.76
CA SER A 254 4.34 1.13 8.66
C SER A 254 5.44 0.08 8.61
N LEU A 255 6.63 0.49 8.20
CA LEU A 255 7.81 -0.35 8.14
C LEU A 255 8.88 0.25 9.04
N THR A 256 9.08 -0.36 10.22
CA THR A 256 10.02 0.11 11.24
C THR A 256 9.87 1.60 11.58
N ASP A 257 8.76 1.96 12.18
CA ASP A 257 8.46 3.29 12.68
C ASP A 257 7.79 3.24 14.06
N HIS A 258 7.26 4.36 14.55
CA HIS A 258 6.58 4.42 15.85
C HIS A 258 5.19 3.76 15.85
N TRP A 259 4.65 3.34 14.71
CA TRP A 259 3.43 2.55 14.60
C TRP A 259 3.71 1.06 14.71
N SER A 260 4.77 0.59 14.06
CA SER A 260 5.12 -0.82 14.00
C SER A 260 6.64 -1.04 13.95
N PRO A 261 7.17 -1.95 14.77
CA PRO A 261 8.58 -2.35 14.69
C PRO A 261 8.81 -3.43 13.63
N TYR A 262 7.73 -3.95 13.02
CA TYR A 262 7.76 -5.12 12.14
C TYR A 262 7.92 -4.73 10.68
N GLY A 263 8.23 -5.75 9.90
CA GLY A 263 8.30 -5.67 8.46
C GLY A 263 9.74 -5.62 7.93
N THR A 264 9.91 -6.19 6.76
CA THR A 264 11.21 -6.27 6.06
C THR A 264 11.16 -5.60 4.69
N GLY A 265 10.02 -5.04 4.28
CA GLY A 265 9.84 -4.54 2.90
C GLY A 265 9.83 -5.66 1.84
N ASN A 266 9.87 -6.92 2.25
CA ASN A 266 9.91 -8.06 1.33
C ASN A 266 8.50 -8.52 0.96
N THR A 267 8.08 -8.25 -0.28
CA THR A 267 6.75 -8.57 -0.78
C THR A 267 6.55 -10.08 -0.98
N ILE A 268 7.59 -10.85 -1.28
CA ILE A 268 7.47 -12.32 -1.34
C ILE A 268 7.04 -12.86 0.02
N MET A 269 7.59 -12.32 1.11
CA MET A 269 7.17 -12.67 2.47
C MET A 269 5.70 -12.29 2.74
N LYS A 270 5.22 -11.15 2.24
CA LYS A 270 3.79 -10.77 2.33
C LYS A 270 2.90 -11.74 1.57
N LEU A 271 3.28 -12.12 0.35
CA LEU A 271 2.56 -13.11 -0.44
C LEU A 271 2.57 -14.50 0.22
N ASN A 272 3.67 -14.87 0.85
CA ASN A 272 3.76 -16.13 1.62
C ASN A 272 2.77 -16.12 2.80
N VAL A 273 2.75 -15.05 3.62
CA VAL A 273 1.80 -14.89 4.72
C VAL A 273 0.35 -14.94 4.22
N MET A 274 0.06 -14.27 3.11
CA MET A 274 -1.26 -14.31 2.48
C MET A 274 -1.63 -15.73 2.02
N ALA A 275 -0.70 -16.42 1.37
CA ALA A 275 -0.92 -17.79 0.90
C ALA A 275 -1.21 -18.75 2.06
N GLU A 276 -0.47 -18.66 3.16
CA GLU A 276 -0.73 -19.45 4.37
C GLU A 276 -2.10 -19.08 4.98
N ARG A 277 -2.44 -17.79 5.05
CA ARG A 277 -3.71 -17.31 5.60
C ARG A 277 -4.93 -17.81 4.83
N PHE A 278 -4.85 -17.86 3.50
CA PHE A 278 -5.92 -18.32 2.62
C PHE A 278 -5.80 -19.77 2.19
N ARG A 279 -4.82 -20.52 2.74
CA ARG A 279 -4.56 -21.93 2.42
C ARG A 279 -4.33 -22.18 0.93
N PHE A 280 -3.56 -21.31 0.28
CA PHE A 280 -3.06 -21.60 -1.06
C PHE A 280 -1.95 -22.64 -0.95
N ILE A 281 -2.26 -23.91 -1.29
CA ILE A 281 -1.36 -25.04 -1.08
C ILE A 281 -1.00 -25.79 -2.36
N ASP A 282 -1.63 -25.45 -3.46
CA ASP A 282 -1.39 -26.02 -4.78
C ASP A 282 -0.68 -25.02 -5.70
N GLU A 283 -0.11 -25.55 -6.79
CA GLU A 283 0.67 -24.75 -7.75
C GLU A 283 -0.18 -23.62 -8.38
N TYR A 284 -1.45 -23.88 -8.64
CA TYR A 284 -2.34 -22.90 -9.25
C TYR A 284 -2.58 -21.71 -8.30
N SER A 285 -3.10 -21.96 -7.11
CA SER A 285 -3.44 -20.90 -6.16
C SER A 285 -2.22 -20.08 -5.72
N LEU A 286 -1.10 -20.75 -5.45
CA LEU A 286 0.16 -20.11 -5.08
C LEU A 286 0.68 -19.23 -6.21
N SER A 287 0.78 -19.75 -7.43
CA SER A 287 1.37 -18.99 -8.54
C SER A 287 0.57 -17.75 -8.92
N ARG A 288 -0.77 -17.79 -8.82
CA ARG A 288 -1.66 -16.66 -9.11
C ARG A 288 -1.65 -15.60 -8.00
N ALA A 289 -1.14 -15.90 -6.81
CA ALA A 289 -0.99 -14.90 -5.76
C ALA A 289 -0.04 -13.75 -6.13
N TRP A 290 0.83 -13.94 -7.12
CA TRP A 290 1.72 -12.90 -7.65
C TRP A 290 0.97 -11.63 -8.10
N LYS A 291 -0.26 -11.79 -8.62
CA LYS A 291 -1.11 -10.69 -9.09
C LYS A 291 -1.37 -9.60 -8.04
N TYR A 292 -1.44 -9.96 -6.76
CA TYR A 292 -1.71 -9.01 -5.69
C TYR A 292 -0.55 -8.05 -5.40
N ALA A 293 0.65 -8.37 -5.90
CA ALA A 293 1.84 -7.55 -5.72
C ALA A 293 2.35 -6.88 -6.99
N SER A 294 1.91 -7.36 -8.17
CA SER A 294 2.42 -6.93 -9.49
C SER A 294 1.46 -5.98 -10.22
N GLY A 295 0.36 -5.58 -9.59
CA GLY A 295 -0.69 -4.78 -10.25
C GLY A 295 -1.59 -5.62 -11.17
N GLY A 296 -1.80 -6.90 -10.85
CA GLY A 296 -2.65 -7.81 -11.60
C GLY A 296 -1.91 -8.66 -12.63
N ILE A 297 -0.61 -8.46 -12.83
CA ILE A 297 0.17 -9.20 -13.84
C ILE A 297 0.64 -10.54 -13.26
N THR A 298 0.41 -11.62 -14.00
CA THR A 298 0.94 -12.96 -13.72
C THR A 298 1.66 -13.52 -14.94
N PRO A 299 2.69 -14.36 -14.76
CA PRO A 299 3.34 -15.02 -15.88
C PRO A 299 2.43 -15.98 -16.66
N LEU A 300 1.50 -16.63 -15.96
CA LEU A 300 0.55 -17.59 -16.51
C LEU A 300 -0.90 -17.12 -16.28
N ASN A 301 -1.79 -17.42 -17.24
CA ASN A 301 -3.23 -17.27 -17.09
C ASN A 301 -3.84 -18.43 -16.29
N ASP A 302 -5.16 -18.44 -16.11
CA ASP A 302 -5.85 -19.49 -15.37
C ASP A 302 -5.80 -20.88 -16.06
N ALA A 303 -5.60 -20.93 -17.38
CA ALA A 303 -5.36 -22.16 -18.11
C ALA A 303 -3.93 -22.69 -18.01
N GLY A 304 -3.02 -21.97 -17.35
CA GLY A 304 -1.60 -22.34 -17.24
C GLY A 304 -0.76 -21.95 -18.47
N GLU A 305 -1.32 -21.17 -19.38
CA GLU A 305 -0.62 -20.68 -20.56
C GLU A 305 0.17 -19.41 -20.23
N ARG A 306 1.35 -19.28 -20.83
CA ARG A 306 2.19 -18.09 -20.67
C ARG A 306 1.55 -16.86 -21.31
N VAL A 307 1.24 -15.85 -20.53
CA VAL A 307 0.66 -14.58 -20.97
C VAL A 307 1.59 -13.39 -20.73
N TRP A 308 2.70 -13.58 -19.99
CA TRP A 308 3.70 -12.57 -19.73
C TRP A 308 5.11 -13.23 -19.69
N PRO A 309 6.22 -12.55 -20.13
CA PRO A 309 6.19 -11.30 -20.87
C PRO A 309 5.81 -11.51 -22.33
N GLN A 310 5.24 -10.47 -22.94
CA GLN A 310 4.95 -10.38 -24.38
C GLN A 310 5.58 -9.12 -24.98
N VAL A 311 5.67 -9.09 -26.29
CA VAL A 311 6.11 -7.88 -27.01
C VAL A 311 5.14 -6.73 -26.74
N GLY A 312 5.66 -5.60 -26.27
CA GLY A 312 4.87 -4.44 -25.88
C GLY A 312 4.67 -4.29 -24.36
N ASP A 313 4.93 -5.32 -23.58
CA ASP A 313 4.91 -5.21 -22.13
C ASP A 313 6.02 -4.27 -21.62
N LYS A 314 5.71 -3.56 -20.52
CA LYS A 314 6.74 -2.77 -19.84
C LYS A 314 7.82 -3.71 -19.27
N ALA A 315 9.06 -3.43 -19.58
CA ALA A 315 10.20 -4.22 -19.10
C ALA A 315 10.53 -3.92 -17.62
N ASN A 316 9.54 -4.14 -16.74
CA ASN A 316 9.64 -4.06 -15.28
C ASN A 316 9.55 -5.49 -14.74
N MET A 317 10.68 -6.08 -14.37
CA MET A 317 10.78 -7.49 -14.10
C MET A 317 11.83 -7.83 -13.06
N LEU A 318 11.72 -9.02 -12.49
CA LEU A 318 12.67 -9.57 -11.52
C LEU A 318 13.26 -10.87 -12.05
N LEU A 319 14.52 -11.12 -11.72
CA LEU A 319 15.07 -12.46 -11.71
C LEU A 319 15.06 -12.98 -10.27
N VAL A 320 14.51 -14.15 -10.06
CA VAL A 320 14.39 -14.79 -8.74
C VAL A 320 14.98 -16.20 -8.79
N ASP A 321 15.57 -16.66 -7.70
CA ASP A 321 16.13 -18.01 -7.62
C ASP A 321 15.02 -19.02 -7.29
N GLY A 322 14.28 -19.44 -8.33
CA GLY A 322 13.16 -20.37 -8.19
C GLY A 322 12.74 -20.97 -9.52
N VAL A 323 11.92 -22.02 -9.46
CA VAL A 323 11.47 -22.76 -10.65
C VAL A 323 10.06 -22.37 -11.10
N SER A 324 9.24 -21.82 -10.18
CA SER A 324 7.93 -21.26 -10.46
C SER A 324 7.60 -20.15 -9.45
N THR A 325 6.61 -19.31 -9.74
CA THR A 325 6.13 -18.30 -8.77
C THR A 325 5.55 -18.93 -7.51
N ALA A 326 4.94 -20.12 -7.62
CA ALA A 326 4.49 -20.90 -6.47
C ALA A 326 5.68 -21.32 -5.58
N HIS A 327 6.74 -21.86 -6.16
CA HIS A 327 7.97 -22.20 -5.43
C HIS A 327 8.57 -20.96 -4.75
N VAL A 328 8.67 -19.85 -5.49
CA VAL A 328 9.22 -18.59 -4.96
C VAL A 328 8.44 -18.11 -3.74
N ILE A 329 7.10 -18.10 -3.80
CA ILE A 329 6.25 -17.69 -2.67
C ILE A 329 6.37 -18.66 -1.51
N ALA A 330 6.24 -19.97 -1.77
CA ALA A 330 6.24 -20.99 -0.71
C ALA A 330 7.58 -21.04 0.04
N ARG A 331 8.69 -20.84 -0.64
CA ARG A 331 10.06 -20.95 -0.07
C ARG A 331 10.71 -19.61 0.20
N ARG A 332 10.04 -18.50 -0.09
CA ARG A 332 10.58 -17.12 0.06
C ARG A 332 11.92 -16.97 -0.67
N CYS A 333 11.95 -17.45 -1.92
CA CYS A 333 13.18 -17.45 -2.70
C CYS A 333 13.68 -16.01 -2.93
N PRO A 334 15.00 -15.76 -2.94
CA PRO A 334 15.55 -14.43 -3.04
C PRO A 334 15.42 -13.86 -4.46
N ILE A 335 15.25 -12.53 -4.51
CA ILE A 335 15.39 -11.75 -5.74
C ILE A 335 16.87 -11.54 -5.99
N THR A 336 17.32 -11.81 -7.20
CA THR A 336 18.73 -11.64 -7.61
C THR A 336 18.94 -10.37 -8.42
N THR A 337 17.95 -9.98 -9.24
CA THR A 337 18.06 -8.83 -10.12
C THR A 337 16.73 -8.10 -10.22
N VAL A 338 16.80 -6.78 -10.22
CA VAL A 338 15.65 -5.90 -10.46
C VAL A 338 15.90 -5.12 -11.74
N ILE A 339 14.96 -5.24 -12.68
CA ILE A 339 14.99 -4.55 -13.98
C ILE A 339 13.78 -3.61 -14.03
N SER A 340 14.04 -2.35 -14.36
CA SER A 340 13.00 -1.35 -14.59
C SER A 340 13.22 -0.68 -15.93
N ARG A 341 12.17 -0.59 -16.74
CA ARG A 341 12.19 0.02 -18.07
C ARG A 341 13.34 -0.54 -18.95
N GLY A 342 13.61 -1.85 -18.80
CA GLY A 342 14.66 -2.55 -19.52
C GLY A 342 16.09 -2.30 -19.02
N LYS A 343 16.27 -1.57 -17.94
CA LYS A 343 17.57 -1.33 -17.30
C LYS A 343 17.67 -2.08 -15.98
N MET A 344 18.80 -2.74 -15.74
CA MET A 344 19.10 -3.32 -14.43
C MET A 344 19.36 -2.18 -13.45
N ILE A 345 18.53 -2.11 -12.39
CA ILE A 345 18.62 -1.08 -11.36
C ILE A 345 19.13 -1.60 -10.02
N HIS A 346 19.10 -2.93 -9.83
CA HIS A 346 19.68 -3.58 -8.65
C HIS A 346 20.07 -5.01 -9.01
N GLN A 347 21.19 -5.46 -8.44
CA GLN A 347 21.65 -6.85 -8.51
C GLN A 347 22.32 -7.20 -7.18
N GLN A 348 22.03 -8.39 -6.68
CA GLN A 348 22.69 -8.93 -5.50
C GLN A 348 23.11 -10.38 -5.74
N ASP A 349 24.27 -10.74 -5.16
CA ASP A 349 24.70 -12.12 -5.08
C ASP A 349 24.04 -12.75 -3.85
N VAL A 350 23.18 -13.72 -4.10
CA VAL A 350 22.47 -14.44 -3.01
C VAL A 350 23.20 -15.71 -2.58
N GLY A 351 24.41 -15.92 -3.09
CA GLY A 351 25.18 -17.13 -2.85
C GLY A 351 24.52 -18.40 -3.43
N GLU A 352 25.23 -19.51 -3.38
CA GLU A 352 24.62 -20.82 -3.69
C GLU A 352 23.80 -21.31 -2.51
N LEU A 353 22.47 -21.32 -2.61
CA LEU A 353 21.63 -22.10 -1.70
C LEU A 353 21.93 -23.59 -1.92
N LYS A 354 22.80 -24.14 -1.08
CA LYS A 354 23.05 -25.59 -1.00
C LYS A 354 21.92 -26.19 -0.18
N GLY A 355 20.91 -26.77 -0.81
CA GLY A 355 19.80 -27.39 -0.11
C GLY A 355 19.04 -28.39 -0.95
N GLU A 356 18.31 -29.27 -0.29
CA GLU A 356 17.51 -30.36 -0.85
C GLU A 356 16.35 -29.95 -1.76
N PHE A 357 16.11 -28.62 -1.94
CA PHE A 357 14.95 -28.07 -2.62
C PHE A 357 15.30 -27.29 -3.90
N ARG A 358 16.32 -27.76 -4.61
CA ARG A 358 16.65 -27.22 -5.95
C ARG A 358 15.89 -27.92 -7.06
#